data_51444f40c6f0cb144d68bf028e0f7428
#
_entry.id   51444f40c6f0cb144d68bf028e0f7428
#
_cell.length_a   1.000
_cell.length_b   1.000
_cell.length_c   1.000
_cell.angle_alpha   90.00
_cell.angle_beta   90.00
_cell.angle_gamma   90.00
#
_symmetry.space_group_name_H-M   'P 1'
#
loop_
_entity.id
_entity.type
_entity.pdbx_description
1 polymer ?
#
loop_
_entity_poly.entity_id
_entity_poly.type
_entity_poly.pdbx_seq_one_letter_code
_entity_poly.pdbx_strand_id
1 'polypeptide(L)'
;MLANTEAIILGYINYSESSIILRAYTKDFGYKSFIIRGIRTKKKKKITLGQLQPLTILDIEFNNSKNNNISYLKSIKIIETFTSINSDIIKINISLFLSEFLSKTLTIDIKNSELFLFIKQSLLWFDNSNNISNFHLLFILKLTNYLGITPKFSSEKVSFFDIENGVFTDAPTSLSLIHI
;
A
#
# COMPACT_ATOMS: atom_id res chain seq x y z
N MET A 1 11.75 0.78 -22.79
CA MET A 1 12.86 0.10 -22.10
C MET A 1 12.24 -0.91 -21.13
N LEU A 2 12.79 -2.10 -21.04
CA LEU A 2 12.34 -3.10 -20.06
C LEU A 2 12.88 -2.73 -18.69
N ALA A 3 12.05 -2.80 -17.65
CA ALA A 3 12.40 -2.53 -16.27
C ALA A 3 11.90 -3.64 -15.35
N ASN A 4 12.61 -3.85 -14.26
CA ASN A 4 12.25 -4.79 -13.20
C ASN A 4 12.29 -4.09 -11.85
N THR A 5 11.36 -4.42 -10.93
CA THR A 5 11.30 -3.87 -9.58
C THR A 5 10.43 -4.73 -8.67
N GLU A 6 10.71 -4.70 -7.36
CA GLU A 6 9.78 -5.19 -6.36
C GLU A 6 8.54 -4.27 -6.27
N ALA A 7 7.37 -4.86 -6.09
CA ALA A 7 6.10 -4.15 -6.01
C ALA A 7 5.18 -4.74 -4.95
N ILE A 8 4.48 -3.88 -4.24
CA ILE A 8 3.40 -4.23 -3.29
C ILE A 8 2.08 -3.88 -3.98
N ILE A 9 1.20 -4.87 -4.13
CA ILE A 9 -0.09 -4.70 -4.82
C ILE A 9 -1.05 -3.92 -3.94
N LEU A 10 -1.60 -2.83 -4.46
CA LEU A 10 -2.62 -2.01 -3.79
C LEU A 10 -4.03 -2.29 -4.28
N GLY A 11 -4.18 -3.12 -5.30
CA GLY A 11 -5.46 -3.52 -5.86
C GLY A 11 -5.50 -3.41 -7.37
N TYR A 12 -6.64 -3.74 -7.96
CA TYR A 12 -6.86 -3.60 -9.40
C TYR A 12 -8.29 -3.18 -9.73
N ILE A 13 -8.47 -2.63 -10.90
CA ILE A 13 -9.79 -2.31 -11.47
C ILE A 13 -9.96 -2.99 -12.83
N ASN A 14 -11.19 -3.34 -13.17
CA ASN A 14 -11.51 -3.83 -14.50
C ASN A 14 -11.35 -2.69 -15.52
N TYR A 15 -10.62 -2.95 -16.61
CA TYR A 15 -10.35 -1.95 -17.66
C TYR A 15 -11.11 -2.26 -18.96
N SER A 16 -11.19 -3.53 -19.34
CA SER A 16 -11.95 -4.00 -20.49
C SER A 16 -12.48 -5.41 -20.19
N GLU A 17 -13.18 -6.03 -21.15
CA GLU A 17 -13.71 -7.41 -21.00
C GLU A 17 -12.65 -8.40 -20.52
N SER A 18 -11.42 -8.27 -20.98
CA SER A 18 -10.33 -9.21 -20.68
C SER A 18 -9.15 -8.62 -19.90
N SER A 19 -9.12 -7.29 -19.68
CA SER A 19 -7.96 -6.60 -19.11
C SER A 19 -8.29 -5.94 -17.77
N ILE A 20 -7.25 -5.74 -16.96
CA ILE A 20 -7.32 -4.98 -15.70
C ILE A 20 -6.22 -3.91 -15.67
N ILE A 21 -6.42 -2.88 -14.85
CA ILE A 21 -5.36 -1.97 -14.41
C ILE A 21 -5.01 -2.35 -12.97
N LEU A 22 -3.79 -2.84 -12.79
CA LEU A 22 -3.18 -3.14 -11.50
C LEU A 22 -2.54 -1.87 -10.94
N ARG A 23 -2.81 -1.56 -9.67
CA ARG A 23 -2.17 -0.49 -8.91
C ARG A 23 -1.16 -1.09 -7.95
N ALA A 24 0.06 -0.57 -7.94
CA ALA A 24 1.10 -1.06 -7.06
C ALA A 24 2.02 0.07 -6.59
N TYR A 25 2.56 -0.09 -5.39
CA TYR A 25 3.67 0.71 -4.91
C TYR A 25 4.96 -0.04 -5.16
N THR A 26 5.85 0.58 -5.94
CA THR A 26 7.10 -0.07 -6.39
C THR A 26 8.31 0.52 -5.66
N LYS A 27 9.33 -0.30 -5.47
CA LYS A 27 10.56 0.08 -4.79
C LYS A 27 11.33 1.17 -5.52
N ASP A 28 11.38 1.08 -6.85
CA ASP A 28 12.26 1.92 -7.67
C ASP A 28 11.54 3.03 -8.44
N PHE A 29 10.20 2.99 -8.51
CA PHE A 29 9.40 3.91 -9.30
C PHE A 29 8.22 4.52 -8.53
N GLY A 30 8.09 4.27 -7.21
CA GLY A 30 6.96 4.76 -6.42
C GLY A 30 5.62 4.14 -6.83
N TYR A 31 4.54 4.89 -6.74
CA TYR A 31 3.22 4.43 -7.18
C TYR A 31 3.17 4.29 -8.69
N LYS A 32 2.70 3.15 -9.19
CA LYS A 32 2.53 2.90 -10.63
C LYS A 32 1.29 2.07 -10.94
N SER A 33 0.75 2.33 -12.13
CA SER A 33 -0.36 1.56 -12.69
C SER A 33 0.11 0.71 -13.86
N PHE A 34 -0.38 -0.54 -13.92
CA PHE A 34 0.03 -1.51 -14.94
C PHE A 34 -1.18 -2.11 -15.64
N ILE A 35 -1.18 -2.14 -16.97
CA ILE A 35 -2.17 -2.88 -17.75
C ILE A 35 -1.74 -4.33 -17.84
N ILE A 36 -2.66 -5.24 -17.46
CA ILE A 36 -2.53 -6.68 -17.70
C ILE A 36 -3.62 -7.11 -18.68
N ARG A 37 -3.21 -7.45 -19.90
CA ARG A 37 -4.12 -7.88 -20.95
C ARG A 37 -4.48 -9.36 -20.85
N GLY A 38 -5.70 -9.71 -21.23
CA GLY A 38 -6.15 -11.10 -21.34
C GLY A 38 -6.27 -11.85 -20.02
N ILE A 39 -6.09 -11.23 -18.84
CA ILE A 39 -6.11 -11.91 -17.54
C ILE A 39 -7.45 -12.55 -17.20
N ARG A 40 -8.55 -12.06 -17.76
CA ARG A 40 -9.92 -12.55 -17.54
C ARG A 40 -10.41 -13.54 -18.60
N THR A 41 -9.55 -13.92 -19.59
CA THR A 41 -9.94 -14.91 -20.61
C THR A 41 -9.80 -16.34 -20.10
N LYS A 42 -10.48 -17.32 -20.70
CA LYS A 42 -10.45 -18.75 -20.32
C LYS A 42 -9.15 -19.48 -20.69
N LYS A 43 -8.22 -18.87 -21.43
CA LYS A 43 -6.96 -19.49 -21.86
C LYS A 43 -5.96 -19.62 -20.71
N LYS A 44 -5.09 -20.64 -20.72
CA LYS A 44 -3.99 -20.82 -19.78
C LYS A 44 -3.08 -19.58 -19.77
N LYS A 45 -2.78 -19.00 -18.60
CA LYS A 45 -2.09 -17.71 -18.46
C LYS A 45 -0.87 -17.82 -17.58
N LYS A 46 0.10 -16.92 -17.88
CA LYS A 46 1.29 -16.72 -17.04
C LYS A 46 0.98 -15.97 -15.74
N ILE A 47 -0.05 -15.09 -15.75
CA ILE A 47 -0.49 -14.28 -14.61
C ILE A 47 -1.96 -14.60 -14.33
N THR A 48 -2.31 -14.84 -13.08
CA THR A 48 -3.67 -15.13 -12.61
C THR A 48 -4.14 -14.08 -11.61
N LEU A 49 -5.46 -13.88 -11.49
CA LEU A 49 -6.03 -12.94 -10.51
C LEU A 49 -5.69 -13.33 -9.07
N GLY A 50 -5.57 -14.62 -8.77
CA GLY A 50 -5.17 -15.11 -7.45
C GLY A 50 -3.77 -14.65 -7.00
N GLN A 51 -2.88 -14.35 -7.94
CA GLN A 51 -1.54 -13.81 -7.64
C GLN A 51 -1.54 -12.32 -7.38
N LEU A 52 -2.66 -11.62 -7.65
CA LEU A 52 -2.80 -10.17 -7.55
C LEU A 52 -3.64 -9.76 -6.34
N GLN A 53 -3.59 -10.55 -5.28
CA GLN A 53 -4.25 -10.22 -4.01
C GLN A 53 -3.68 -8.92 -3.43
N PRO A 54 -4.52 -8.09 -2.75
CA PRO A 54 -4.04 -6.90 -2.05
C PRO A 54 -2.86 -7.20 -1.13
N LEU A 55 -1.90 -6.31 -1.10
CA LEU A 55 -0.65 -6.35 -0.32
C LEU A 55 0.33 -7.49 -0.69
N THR A 56 0.03 -8.34 -1.69
CA THR A 56 1.01 -9.32 -2.19
C THR A 56 2.28 -8.63 -2.67
N ILE A 57 3.43 -9.21 -2.37
CA ILE A 57 4.74 -8.69 -2.77
C ILE A 57 5.26 -9.49 -3.95
N LEU A 58 5.47 -8.80 -5.06
CA LEU A 58 5.87 -9.36 -6.34
C LEU A 58 7.16 -8.73 -6.83
N ASP A 59 7.96 -9.51 -7.56
CA ASP A 59 8.93 -9.01 -8.52
C ASP A 59 8.22 -8.90 -9.87
N ILE A 60 8.25 -7.71 -10.48
CA ILE A 60 7.51 -7.40 -11.69
C ILE A 60 8.43 -6.92 -12.80
N GLU A 61 8.19 -7.40 -14.01
CA GLU A 61 8.84 -6.95 -15.23
C GLU A 61 7.83 -6.22 -16.11
N PHE A 62 8.16 -5.02 -16.56
CA PHE A 62 7.25 -4.18 -17.32
C PHE A 62 7.97 -3.31 -18.35
N ASN A 63 7.22 -2.84 -19.36
CA ASN A 63 7.72 -1.85 -20.31
C ASN A 63 7.61 -0.46 -19.69
N ASN A 64 8.76 0.11 -19.29
CA ASN A 64 8.83 1.47 -18.78
C ASN A 64 8.89 2.48 -19.95
N SER A 65 7.78 3.15 -20.23
CA SER A 65 7.69 4.24 -21.21
C SER A 65 7.74 5.57 -20.48
N LYS A 66 8.63 6.48 -20.90
CA LYS A 66 8.78 7.82 -20.29
C LYS A 66 7.52 8.70 -20.42
N ASN A 67 6.66 8.41 -21.39
CA ASN A 67 5.53 9.28 -21.74
C ASN A 67 4.17 8.74 -21.31
N ASN A 68 4.08 7.57 -20.64
CA ASN A 68 2.81 6.97 -20.26
C ASN A 68 2.75 6.74 -18.76
N ASN A 69 1.73 7.28 -18.11
CA ASN A 69 1.42 7.05 -16.69
C ASN A 69 1.06 5.58 -16.39
N ILE A 70 0.73 4.79 -17.43
CA ILE A 70 0.36 3.38 -17.30
C ILE A 70 1.31 2.53 -18.14
N SER A 71 1.94 1.55 -17.50
CA SER A 71 2.89 0.64 -18.11
C SER A 71 2.25 -0.72 -18.44
N TYR A 72 2.80 -1.45 -19.43
CA TYR A 72 2.35 -2.82 -19.73
C TYR A 72 3.16 -3.81 -18.92
N LEU A 73 2.48 -4.59 -18.07
CA LEU A 73 3.09 -5.67 -17.31
C LEU A 73 3.41 -6.85 -18.24
N LYS A 74 4.61 -7.40 -18.14
CA LYS A 74 5.07 -8.57 -18.93
C LYS A 74 5.08 -9.85 -18.12
N SER A 75 5.67 -9.81 -16.94
CA SER A 75 5.79 -10.98 -16.07
C SER A 75 5.74 -10.57 -14.61
N ILE A 76 5.35 -11.53 -13.77
CA ILE A 76 5.39 -11.42 -12.31
C ILE A 76 6.01 -12.69 -11.73
N LYS A 77 6.67 -12.51 -10.58
CA LYS A 77 7.12 -13.59 -9.71
C LYS A 77 6.75 -13.24 -8.28
N ILE A 78 6.10 -14.15 -7.57
CA ILE A 78 5.83 -13.97 -6.14
C ILE A 78 7.16 -14.06 -5.39
N ILE A 79 7.48 -13.02 -4.60
CA ILE A 79 8.69 -12.97 -3.77
C ILE A 79 8.39 -13.53 -2.39
N GLU A 80 7.26 -13.11 -1.82
CA GLU A 80 6.85 -13.47 -0.47
C GLU A 80 5.47 -14.14 -0.53
N THR A 81 5.35 -15.28 0.14
CA THR A 81 4.09 -16.00 0.29
C THR A 81 3.57 -15.80 1.71
N PHE A 82 2.50 -15.02 1.85
CA PHE A 82 1.83 -14.86 3.12
C PHE A 82 0.98 -16.09 3.44
N THR A 83 1.05 -16.54 4.69
CA THR A 83 0.31 -17.70 5.16
C THR A 83 -0.95 -17.28 5.92
N SER A 84 -0.82 -16.40 6.89
CA SER A 84 -1.93 -16.01 7.76
C SER A 84 -2.71 -14.80 7.23
N ILE A 85 -2.08 -13.86 6.54
CA ILE A 85 -2.76 -12.71 5.89
C ILE A 85 -3.86 -13.19 4.93
N ASN A 86 -3.66 -14.32 4.25
CA ASN A 86 -4.59 -14.85 3.25
C ASN A 86 -5.60 -15.86 3.81
N SER A 87 -5.49 -16.27 5.08
CA SER A 87 -6.33 -17.30 5.70
C SER A 87 -7.09 -16.84 6.93
N ASP A 88 -6.57 -15.86 7.69
CA ASP A 88 -7.22 -15.30 8.86
C ASP A 88 -8.16 -14.16 8.46
N ILE A 89 -9.44 -14.26 8.83
CA ILE A 89 -10.48 -13.30 8.45
C ILE A 89 -10.19 -11.88 8.98
N ILE A 90 -9.59 -11.75 10.16
CA ILE A 90 -9.25 -10.45 10.74
C ILE A 90 -8.09 -9.83 9.94
N LYS A 91 -7.06 -10.62 9.62
CA LYS A 91 -5.93 -10.17 8.81
C LYS A 91 -6.35 -9.81 7.39
N ILE A 92 -7.27 -10.57 6.79
CA ILE A 92 -7.85 -10.25 5.47
C ILE A 92 -8.51 -8.87 5.51
N ASN A 93 -9.37 -8.60 6.49
CA ASN A 93 -10.05 -7.31 6.60
C ASN A 93 -9.11 -6.14 6.84
N ILE A 94 -8.10 -6.31 7.70
CA ILE A 94 -7.05 -5.30 7.92
C ILE A 94 -6.26 -5.07 6.62
N SER A 95 -5.93 -6.11 5.88
CA SER A 95 -5.20 -6.01 4.62
C SER A 95 -5.98 -5.28 3.54
N LEU A 96 -7.28 -5.53 3.41
CA LEU A 96 -8.16 -4.80 2.50
C LEU A 96 -8.21 -3.32 2.85
N PHE A 97 -8.40 -2.99 4.13
CA PHE A 97 -8.37 -1.62 4.62
C PHE A 97 -7.03 -0.93 4.32
N LEU A 98 -5.90 -1.56 4.67
CA LEU A 98 -4.58 -0.99 4.45
C LEU A 98 -4.25 -0.82 2.96
N SER A 99 -4.66 -1.76 2.11
CA SER A 99 -4.42 -1.64 0.67
C SER A 99 -5.19 -0.47 0.05
N GLU A 100 -6.44 -0.26 0.46
CA GLU A 100 -7.23 0.90 0.04
C GLU A 100 -6.65 2.20 0.58
N PHE A 101 -6.29 2.24 1.87
CA PHE A 101 -5.65 3.39 2.50
C PHE A 101 -4.35 3.78 1.77
N LEU A 102 -3.44 2.83 1.53
CA LEU A 102 -2.19 3.07 0.81
C LEU A 102 -2.45 3.51 -0.64
N SER A 103 -3.45 2.94 -1.33
CA SER A 103 -3.76 3.32 -2.70
C SER A 103 -4.27 4.76 -2.84
N LYS A 104 -4.87 5.32 -1.79
CA LYS A 104 -5.35 6.71 -1.72
C LYS A 104 -4.27 7.68 -1.24
N THR A 105 -3.36 7.20 -0.38
CA THR A 105 -2.32 8.03 0.24
C THR A 105 -1.06 8.11 -0.63
N LEU A 106 -0.65 6.99 -1.24
CA LEU A 106 0.54 6.90 -2.07
C LEU A 106 0.16 7.13 -3.54
N THR A 107 -0.08 8.39 -3.90
CA THR A 107 -0.54 8.74 -5.27
C THR A 107 0.57 9.30 -6.17
N ILE A 108 1.77 9.48 -5.62
CA ILE A 108 2.88 10.15 -6.30
C ILE A 108 3.92 9.13 -6.78
N ASP A 109 4.35 9.27 -8.03
CA ASP A 109 5.39 8.44 -8.68
C ASP A 109 6.81 8.82 -8.19
N ILE A 110 6.98 9.05 -6.88
CA ILE A 110 8.28 9.39 -6.29
C ILE A 110 8.86 8.13 -5.67
N LYS A 111 10.07 7.78 -6.08
CA LYS A 111 10.84 6.70 -5.45
C LYS A 111 11.10 7.03 -3.99
N ASN A 112 10.66 6.15 -3.10
CA ASN A 112 11.02 6.15 -1.68
C ASN A 112 11.26 4.71 -1.22
N SER A 113 12.52 4.29 -1.31
CA SER A 113 12.93 2.92 -0.96
C SER A 113 12.77 2.62 0.52
N GLU A 114 12.91 3.63 1.40
CA GLU A 114 12.75 3.46 2.85
C GLU A 114 11.28 3.19 3.20
N LEU A 115 10.37 3.96 2.60
CA LEU A 115 8.93 3.73 2.74
C LEU A 115 8.53 2.36 2.20
N PHE A 116 9.07 1.93 1.04
CA PHE A 116 8.83 0.60 0.50
C PHE A 116 9.27 -0.49 1.47
N LEU A 117 10.47 -0.38 2.02
CA LEU A 117 11.01 -1.34 2.99
C LEU A 117 10.20 -1.35 4.29
N PHE A 118 9.78 -0.18 4.79
CA PHE A 118 8.90 -0.09 5.95
C PHE A 118 7.59 -0.86 5.73
N ILE A 119 6.91 -0.63 4.59
CA ILE A 119 5.67 -1.34 4.27
C ILE A 119 5.91 -2.84 4.17
N LYS A 120 6.94 -3.27 3.41
CA LYS A 120 7.30 -4.69 3.24
C LYS A 120 7.56 -5.37 4.58
N GLN A 121 8.40 -4.80 5.43
CA GLN A 121 8.74 -5.37 6.75
C GLN A 121 7.53 -5.42 7.67
N SER A 122 6.68 -4.39 7.64
CA SER A 122 5.44 -4.36 8.43
C SER A 122 4.48 -5.49 8.02
N LEU A 123 4.36 -5.78 6.72
CA LEU A 123 3.52 -6.88 6.22
C LEU A 123 4.08 -8.26 6.61
N LEU A 124 5.40 -8.44 6.55
CA LEU A 124 6.06 -9.68 6.99
C LEU A 124 5.87 -9.90 8.50
N TRP A 125 6.01 -8.85 9.30
CA TRP A 125 5.73 -8.91 10.74
C TRP A 125 4.25 -9.25 10.99
N PHE A 126 3.34 -8.60 10.28
CA PHE A 126 1.90 -8.81 10.41
C PHE A 126 1.48 -10.25 10.08
N ASP A 127 2.07 -10.84 9.02
CA ASP A 127 1.82 -12.25 8.68
C ASP A 127 2.22 -13.20 9.81
N ASN A 128 3.38 -12.96 10.44
CA ASN A 128 3.94 -13.83 11.47
C ASN A 128 3.40 -13.57 12.90
N SER A 129 2.67 -12.47 13.11
CA SER A 129 2.20 -12.07 14.44
C SER A 129 0.82 -12.61 14.76
N ASN A 130 0.64 -13.02 16.03
CA ASN A 130 -0.68 -13.39 16.58
C ASN A 130 -1.37 -12.20 17.28
N ASN A 131 -0.62 -11.25 17.81
CA ASN A 131 -1.16 -10.05 18.46
C ASN A 131 -1.24 -8.90 17.45
N ILE A 132 -2.40 -8.75 16.81
CA ILE A 132 -2.61 -7.84 15.67
C ILE A 132 -3.67 -6.75 15.92
N SER A 133 -4.27 -6.70 17.13
CA SER A 133 -5.46 -5.88 17.42
C SER A 133 -5.32 -4.41 17.01
N ASN A 134 -4.15 -3.80 17.21
CA ASN A 134 -3.89 -2.40 16.90
C ASN A 134 -2.86 -2.22 15.76
N PHE A 135 -2.56 -3.27 15.01
CA PHE A 135 -1.54 -3.22 13.96
C PHE A 135 -1.79 -2.11 12.96
N HIS A 136 -3.01 -2.00 12.44
CA HIS A 136 -3.38 -0.99 11.44
C HIS A 136 -3.22 0.44 11.95
N LEU A 137 -3.54 0.70 13.22
CA LEU A 137 -3.36 2.03 13.84
C LEU A 137 -1.88 2.38 13.98
N LEU A 138 -1.07 1.46 14.49
CA LEU A 138 0.37 1.64 14.64
C LEU A 138 1.07 1.78 13.28
N PHE A 139 0.62 1.01 12.27
CA PHE A 139 1.12 1.10 10.91
C PHE A 139 0.87 2.50 10.33
N ILE A 140 -0.37 3.01 10.41
CA ILE A 140 -0.73 4.34 9.91
C ILE A 140 0.07 5.42 10.66
N LEU A 141 0.16 5.34 11.99
CA LEU A 141 0.93 6.30 12.78
C LEU A 141 2.41 6.34 12.37
N LYS A 142 3.03 5.16 12.16
CA LYS A 142 4.41 5.11 11.67
C LYS A 142 4.55 5.60 10.22
N LEU A 143 3.54 5.37 9.39
CA LEU A 143 3.52 5.84 8.01
C LEU A 143 3.58 7.37 7.92
N THR A 144 2.96 8.10 8.88
CA THR A 144 3.00 9.57 8.90
C THR A 144 4.42 10.13 8.92
N ASN A 145 5.39 9.40 9.52
CA ASN A 145 6.80 9.82 9.53
C ASN A 145 7.38 9.86 8.11
N TYR A 146 7.05 8.86 7.28
CA TYR A 146 7.52 8.79 5.89
C TYR A 146 6.80 9.76 4.96
N LEU A 147 5.61 10.22 5.36
CA LEU A 147 4.81 11.20 4.62
C LEU A 147 5.12 12.65 5.06
N GLY A 148 5.92 12.85 6.10
CA GLY A 148 6.27 14.17 6.62
C GLY A 148 5.12 14.88 7.35
N ILE A 149 4.10 14.15 7.78
CA ILE A 149 2.92 14.66 8.50
C ILE A 149 2.81 14.12 9.92
N THR A 150 3.95 13.83 10.55
CA THR A 150 3.99 13.29 11.92
C THR A 150 3.37 14.27 12.90
N PRO A 151 2.42 13.83 13.76
CA PRO A 151 1.86 14.67 14.81
C PRO A 151 2.95 15.23 15.73
N LYS A 152 2.91 16.53 16.00
CA LYS A 152 3.87 17.22 16.86
C LYS A 152 3.33 17.30 18.29
N PHE A 153 4.09 16.79 19.24
CA PHE A 153 3.80 16.93 20.66
C PHE A 153 4.33 18.29 21.15
N SER A 154 3.47 19.09 21.77
CA SER A 154 3.81 20.41 22.31
C SER A 154 4.12 20.38 23.80
N SER A 155 3.58 19.41 24.55
CA SER A 155 3.80 19.26 26.00
C SER A 155 3.61 17.81 26.45
N GLU A 156 4.01 17.50 27.71
CA GLU A 156 3.84 16.17 28.33
C GLU A 156 2.39 15.88 28.74
N LYS A 157 1.57 16.93 28.94
CA LYS A 157 0.14 16.80 29.30
C LYS A 157 -0.70 17.44 28.20
N VAL A 158 -1.23 16.62 27.32
CA VAL A 158 -2.08 17.05 26.22
C VAL A 158 -3.42 16.34 26.32
N SER A 159 -4.52 17.08 26.15
CA SER A 159 -5.88 16.56 26.20
C SER A 159 -6.61 16.65 24.87
N PHE A 160 -6.05 17.37 23.90
CA PHE A 160 -6.69 17.62 22.62
C PHE A 160 -5.69 17.43 21.48
N PHE A 161 -6.20 17.01 20.31
CA PHE A 161 -5.47 16.99 19.07
C PHE A 161 -6.12 17.95 18.07
N ASP A 162 -5.37 18.96 17.66
CA ASP A 162 -5.77 19.90 16.61
C ASP A 162 -5.55 19.27 15.24
N ILE A 163 -6.64 18.87 14.59
CA ILE A 163 -6.61 18.16 13.31
C ILE A 163 -6.09 19.07 12.19
N GLU A 164 -6.40 20.37 12.24
CA GLU A 164 -6.05 21.34 11.21
C GLU A 164 -4.54 21.59 11.18
N ASN A 165 -3.94 21.73 12.36
CA ASN A 165 -2.51 22.02 12.49
C ASN A 165 -1.64 20.77 12.73
N GLY A 166 -2.26 19.61 13.01
CA GLY A 166 -1.57 18.34 13.27
C GLY A 166 -0.74 18.35 14.55
N VAL A 167 -1.21 19.05 15.60
CA VAL A 167 -0.49 19.23 16.86
C VAL A 167 -1.33 18.84 18.08
N PHE A 168 -0.66 18.31 19.10
CA PHE A 168 -1.27 18.08 20.38
C PHE A 168 -1.25 19.37 21.23
N THR A 169 -2.33 19.67 21.95
CA THR A 169 -2.52 20.91 22.74
C THR A 169 -3.26 20.66 24.06
N ASP A 170 -3.05 21.52 25.03
CA ASP A 170 -3.69 21.45 26.37
C ASP A 170 -5.03 22.16 26.39
N ALA A 171 -5.30 23.06 25.47
CA ALA A 171 -6.52 23.90 25.46
C ALA A 171 -7.25 23.78 24.11
N PRO A 172 -8.59 23.80 24.13
CA PRO A 172 -9.38 23.83 22.91
C PRO A 172 -9.18 25.18 22.18
N THR A 173 -8.62 25.12 20.97
CA THR A 173 -8.35 26.32 20.15
C THR A 173 -9.33 26.48 19.00
N SER A 174 -10.04 25.43 18.58
CA SER A 174 -11.00 25.47 17.48
C SER A 174 -12.01 24.31 17.54
N LEU A 175 -13.02 24.33 16.64
CA LEU A 175 -14.01 23.26 16.48
C LEU A 175 -13.46 21.98 15.84
N SER A 176 -12.20 21.98 15.39
CA SER A 176 -11.52 20.83 14.75
C SER A 176 -10.74 19.94 15.72
N LEU A 177 -11.04 20.01 17.02
CA LEU A 177 -10.33 19.27 18.06
C LEU A 177 -10.95 17.89 18.32
N ILE A 178 -10.07 16.93 18.58
CA ILE A 178 -10.43 15.64 19.17
C ILE A 178 -9.93 15.61 20.61
N HIS A 179 -10.82 15.32 21.56
CA HIS A 179 -10.44 15.06 22.94
C HIS A 179 -9.80 13.67 23.03
N ILE A 180 -8.63 13.57 23.67
CA ILE A 180 -7.83 12.34 23.79
C ILE A 180 -7.98 11.77 25.20
#